data_d2acb35fdc1c97a466e780244ebed9df
#
_entry.id   d2acb35fdc1c97a466e780244ebed9df
#
_cell.length_a   1.000
_cell.length_b   1.000
_cell.length_c   1.000
_cell.angle_alpha   90.00
_cell.angle_beta   90.00
_cell.angle_gamma   90.00
#
_symmetry.space_group_name_H-M   'P 1'
#
loop_
_entity.id
_entity.type
_entity.pdbx_description
1 polymer ?
#
loop_
_entity_poly.entity_id
_entity_poly.type
_entity_poly.pdbx_seq_one_letter_code
_entity_poly.pdbx_strand_id
1 'polypeptide(L)'
;MRHNGSVEQSVQVGRFAWFEAQTVQEGVPMKTVDVRGMVFGEGRPKIMTSLCGHNAAEMVEQGLYAKSLPVDVLEWRIDFLDDAYDIDSLVACGQKLRAAVGDETPILMTFRTAKEGGEKPVDPSVYADINIGLAESGIVDLIDVEAFTGDETVQRIITAAHEAGVFVVASNHDFEKTPAKDEIVSRLCKMQDMGADILKIALMPQCREDVLVLMDATRDMFENHTEHPLITMSMGGMGVVSRLAGESYGSSATFGAAAQASAPGQVGIADLARVLDIVHAGL
;
A
#
# COMPACT_ATOMS: atom_id res chain seq x y z
N MET A 1 3.22 -73.61 -12.26
CA MET A 1 4.09 -72.55 -12.67
C MET A 1 3.20 -71.48 -13.30
N ARG A 2 2.91 -70.41 -12.59
CA ARG A 2 2.12 -69.26 -13.12
C ARG A 2 2.99 -68.01 -12.98
N HIS A 3 3.35 -67.38 -14.11
CA HIS A 3 4.03 -66.10 -14.14
C HIS A 3 3.00 -65.00 -13.95
N ASN A 4 3.18 -64.19 -12.90
CA ASN A 4 2.52 -62.90 -12.75
C ASN A 4 3.43 -61.81 -13.35
N GLY A 5 3.03 -61.24 -14.45
CA GLY A 5 3.62 -60.04 -15.00
C GLY A 5 2.84 -58.82 -14.49
N SER A 6 3.45 -58.03 -13.64
CA SER A 6 2.97 -56.71 -13.26
C SER A 6 3.28 -55.72 -14.37
N VAL A 7 2.24 -55.14 -14.94
CA VAL A 7 2.35 -54.02 -15.92
C VAL A 7 2.35 -52.71 -15.11
N GLU A 8 3.52 -52.09 -14.98
CA GLU A 8 3.61 -50.71 -14.56
C GLU A 8 3.18 -49.78 -15.69
N GLN A 9 2.01 -49.16 -15.55
CA GLN A 9 1.60 -48.05 -16.42
C GLN A 9 2.25 -46.76 -15.90
N SER A 10 3.29 -46.31 -16.57
CA SER A 10 3.83 -44.95 -16.40
C SER A 10 2.87 -43.93 -17.02
N VAL A 11 2.23 -43.14 -16.18
CA VAL A 11 1.46 -41.98 -16.58
C VAL A 11 2.44 -40.89 -17.05
N GLN A 12 2.62 -40.74 -18.35
CA GLN A 12 3.30 -39.61 -18.93
C GLN A 12 2.39 -38.37 -18.77
N VAL A 13 2.72 -37.49 -17.83
CA VAL A 13 2.14 -36.15 -17.74
C VAL A 13 2.67 -35.34 -18.94
N GLY A 14 1.83 -35.16 -19.95
CA GLY A 14 2.14 -34.32 -21.10
C GLY A 14 2.41 -32.88 -20.63
N ARG A 15 3.64 -32.39 -20.86
CA ARG A 15 3.95 -30.96 -20.76
C ARG A 15 3.13 -30.26 -21.84
N PHE A 16 2.13 -29.47 -21.40
CA PHE A 16 1.46 -28.50 -22.25
C PHE A 16 2.44 -27.37 -22.54
N ALA A 17 3.04 -27.38 -23.73
CA ALA A 17 3.80 -26.26 -24.28
C ALA A 17 2.80 -25.21 -24.80
N TRP A 18 2.30 -24.37 -23.90
CA TRP A 18 1.47 -23.21 -24.24
C TRP A 18 2.05 -21.96 -23.54
N PHE A 19 3.25 -21.56 -23.87
CA PHE A 19 3.72 -20.20 -23.68
C PHE A 19 4.86 -19.96 -24.67
N GLU A 20 4.54 -19.55 -25.88
CA GLU A 20 5.44 -18.67 -26.61
C GLU A 20 5.46 -17.36 -25.80
N ALA A 21 6.64 -16.99 -25.33
CA ALA A 21 6.85 -15.72 -24.65
C ALA A 21 6.39 -14.60 -25.61
N GLN A 22 5.23 -14.01 -25.32
CA GLN A 22 4.91 -12.72 -25.89
C GLN A 22 6.01 -11.78 -25.45
N THR A 23 6.70 -11.19 -26.41
CA THR A 23 7.63 -10.08 -26.16
C THR A 23 6.83 -9.02 -25.43
N VAL A 24 7.06 -8.91 -24.10
CA VAL A 24 6.62 -7.76 -23.32
C VAL A 24 7.21 -6.54 -24.03
N GLN A 25 6.35 -5.62 -24.50
CA GLN A 25 6.83 -4.30 -24.91
C GLN A 25 7.68 -3.78 -23.76
N GLU A 26 8.90 -3.33 -24.06
CA GLU A 26 9.73 -2.65 -23.06
C GLU A 26 8.94 -1.42 -22.59
N GLY A 27 8.20 -1.57 -21.49
CA GLY A 27 7.51 -0.48 -20.82
C GLY A 27 8.54 0.53 -20.30
N VAL A 28 8.09 1.73 -20.02
CA VAL A 28 8.91 2.74 -19.33
C VAL A 28 9.48 2.08 -18.07
N PRO A 29 10.81 2.12 -17.83
CA PRO A 29 11.36 1.46 -16.66
C PRO A 29 10.79 2.10 -15.40
N MET A 30 10.11 1.29 -14.59
CA MET A 30 9.52 1.74 -13.34
C MET A 30 10.62 2.13 -12.37
N LYS A 31 10.55 3.34 -11.81
CA LYS A 31 11.38 3.76 -10.69
C LYS A 31 10.99 2.94 -9.47
N THR A 32 11.98 2.36 -8.83
CA THR A 32 11.80 1.68 -7.55
C THR A 32 12.02 2.66 -6.40
N VAL A 33 11.36 2.40 -5.28
CA VAL A 33 11.54 3.17 -4.04
C VAL A 33 12.10 2.22 -2.99
N ASP A 34 13.37 2.42 -2.62
CA ASP A 34 14.06 1.64 -1.58
C ASP A 34 13.89 2.31 -0.22
N VAL A 35 13.19 1.63 0.66
CA VAL A 35 12.95 2.07 2.05
C VAL A 35 13.58 1.06 3.00
N ARG A 36 14.75 1.38 3.53
CA ARG A 36 15.49 0.50 4.46
C ARG A 36 15.80 -0.89 3.89
N GLY A 37 16.09 -0.98 2.61
CA GLY A 37 16.35 -2.25 1.92
C GLY A 37 15.08 -2.97 1.44
N MET A 38 13.91 -2.39 1.67
CA MET A 38 12.65 -2.87 1.10
C MET A 38 12.30 -2.05 -0.14
N VAL A 39 12.19 -2.73 -1.28
CA VAL A 39 12.03 -2.08 -2.57
C VAL A 39 10.59 -2.18 -3.06
N PHE A 40 9.89 -1.04 -3.14
CA PHE A 40 8.60 -0.95 -3.83
C PHE A 40 8.84 -0.92 -5.34
N GLY A 41 7.94 -1.57 -6.10
CA GLY A 41 8.04 -1.66 -7.56
C GLY A 41 8.90 -2.83 -8.05
N GLU A 42 9.44 -3.67 -7.15
CA GLU A 42 10.22 -4.86 -7.48
C GLU A 42 9.79 -6.06 -6.63
N GLY A 43 9.77 -7.25 -7.24
CA GLY A 43 9.39 -8.50 -6.59
C GLY A 43 7.93 -8.53 -6.15
N ARG A 44 7.61 -9.44 -5.23
CA ARG A 44 6.27 -9.60 -4.66
C ARG A 44 5.76 -8.28 -4.03
N PRO A 45 4.46 -7.95 -4.17
CA PRO A 45 3.87 -6.78 -3.53
C PRO A 45 4.12 -6.74 -2.02
N LYS A 46 4.44 -5.55 -1.50
CA LYS A 46 4.73 -5.37 -0.08
C LYS A 46 3.44 -5.46 0.74
N ILE A 47 3.50 -6.15 1.86
CA ILE A 47 2.38 -6.26 2.81
C ILE A 47 2.51 -5.14 3.84
N MET A 48 1.52 -4.27 3.86
CA MET A 48 1.40 -3.17 4.80
C MET A 48 0.31 -3.47 5.84
N THR A 49 0.47 -2.99 7.06
CA THR A 49 -0.58 -3.07 8.08
C THR A 49 -0.64 -1.80 8.90
N SER A 50 -1.87 -1.39 9.27
CA SER A 50 -2.10 -0.17 10.04
C SER A 50 -2.07 -0.44 11.53
N LEU A 51 -1.41 0.45 12.27
CA LEU A 51 -1.41 0.54 13.71
C LEU A 51 -2.38 1.65 14.10
N CYS A 52 -3.46 1.31 14.82
CA CYS A 52 -4.58 2.19 15.15
C CYS A 52 -4.76 2.34 16.67
N GLY A 53 -3.68 2.42 17.43
CA GLY A 53 -3.71 2.64 18.87
C GLY A 53 -4.08 4.08 19.24
N HIS A 54 -4.67 4.28 20.44
CA HIS A 54 -5.07 5.59 20.92
C HIS A 54 -3.95 6.31 21.69
N ASN A 55 -2.89 5.59 22.06
CA ASN A 55 -1.75 6.09 22.79
C ASN A 55 -0.46 5.33 22.45
N ALA A 56 0.69 5.82 22.92
CA ALA A 56 1.99 5.24 22.62
C ALA A 56 2.14 3.77 23.06
N ALA A 57 1.51 3.36 24.17
CA ALA A 57 1.61 1.99 24.66
C ALA A 57 0.91 1.01 23.71
N GLU A 58 -0.30 1.36 23.26
CA GLU A 58 -1.06 0.59 22.29
C GLU A 58 -0.37 0.53 20.92
N MET A 59 0.20 1.66 20.45
CA MET A 59 0.96 1.70 19.20
C MET A 59 2.18 0.77 19.25
N VAL A 60 2.92 0.76 20.36
CA VAL A 60 4.05 -0.14 20.57
C VAL A 60 3.61 -1.61 20.60
N GLU A 61 2.54 -1.94 21.34
CA GLU A 61 2.00 -3.29 21.42
C GLU A 61 1.59 -3.80 20.04
N GLN A 62 0.82 -3.01 19.28
CA GLN A 62 0.40 -3.34 17.92
C GLN A 62 1.60 -3.48 16.96
N GLY A 63 2.60 -2.59 17.06
CA GLY A 63 3.83 -2.66 16.27
C GLY A 63 4.63 -3.93 16.51
N LEU A 64 4.81 -4.33 17.77
CA LEU A 64 5.49 -5.57 18.14
C LEU A 64 4.72 -6.81 17.67
N TYR A 65 3.39 -6.78 17.78
CA TYR A 65 2.55 -7.86 17.26
C TYR A 65 2.66 -7.97 15.73
N ALA A 66 2.54 -6.85 15.01
CA ALA A 66 2.66 -6.81 13.56
C ALA A 66 4.01 -7.35 13.06
N LYS A 67 5.12 -7.04 13.76
CA LYS A 67 6.46 -7.61 13.46
C LYS A 67 6.55 -9.13 13.60
N SER A 68 5.66 -9.77 14.35
CA SER A 68 5.62 -11.23 14.45
C SER A 68 4.94 -11.90 13.25
N LEU A 69 4.37 -11.11 12.34
CA LEU A 69 3.68 -11.53 11.13
C LEU A 69 4.53 -11.20 9.89
N PRO A 70 4.25 -11.78 8.74
CA PRO A 70 4.93 -11.46 7.48
C PRO A 70 4.48 -10.09 6.95
N VAL A 71 4.85 -9.02 7.66
CA VAL A 71 4.58 -7.61 7.31
C VAL A 71 5.86 -6.97 6.85
N ASP A 72 5.76 -6.19 5.79
CA ASP A 72 6.89 -5.48 5.20
C ASP A 72 6.96 -4.02 5.68
N VAL A 73 5.82 -3.36 5.90
CA VAL A 73 5.74 -1.93 6.29
C VAL A 73 4.67 -1.73 7.36
N LEU A 74 4.99 -0.96 8.38
CA LEU A 74 4.03 -0.52 9.40
C LEU A 74 3.48 0.84 9.03
N GLU A 75 2.15 0.95 8.84
CA GLU A 75 1.47 2.22 8.72
C GLU A 75 1.08 2.72 10.12
N TRP A 76 1.69 3.81 10.56
CA TRP A 76 1.38 4.46 11.83
C TRP A 76 0.25 5.48 11.63
N ARG A 77 -0.99 5.10 12.02
CA ARG A 77 -2.22 5.91 11.92
C ARG A 77 -2.33 6.86 13.09
N ILE A 78 -1.76 8.06 12.93
CA ILE A 78 -1.72 9.07 13.99
C ILE A 78 -3.07 9.74 14.25
N ASP A 79 -3.99 9.69 13.30
CA ASP A 79 -5.37 10.20 13.47
C ASP A 79 -6.17 9.45 14.56
N PHE A 80 -5.78 8.22 14.93
CA PHE A 80 -6.36 7.50 16.08
C PHE A 80 -5.87 8.01 17.42
N LEU A 81 -4.66 8.57 17.51
CA LEU A 81 -4.09 9.03 18.77
C LEU A 81 -4.93 10.13 19.42
N ASP A 82 -5.05 10.09 20.75
CA ASP A 82 -5.80 11.12 21.50
C ASP A 82 -5.21 12.51 21.26
N ASP A 83 -3.87 12.63 21.22
CA ASP A 83 -3.11 13.86 21.02
C ASP A 83 -2.69 14.09 19.56
N ALA A 84 -3.53 13.70 18.58
CA ALA A 84 -3.20 13.70 17.15
C ALA A 84 -2.80 15.07 16.56
N TYR A 85 -3.02 16.17 17.28
CA TYR A 85 -2.69 17.52 16.81
C TYR A 85 -1.46 18.13 17.53
N ASP A 86 -0.91 17.44 18.51
CA ASP A 86 0.27 17.87 19.26
C ASP A 86 1.54 17.20 18.70
N ILE A 87 2.31 17.96 17.93
CA ILE A 87 3.50 17.45 17.24
C ILE A 87 4.53 16.88 18.23
N ASP A 88 4.73 17.52 19.39
CA ASP A 88 5.68 17.04 20.38
C ASP A 88 5.25 15.69 20.98
N SER A 89 3.97 15.52 21.27
CA SER A 89 3.38 14.25 21.71
C SER A 89 3.49 13.17 20.63
N LEU A 90 3.25 13.51 19.37
CA LEU A 90 3.41 12.62 18.23
C LEU A 90 4.87 12.18 18.08
N VAL A 91 5.82 13.09 18.14
CA VAL A 91 7.26 12.79 18.10
C VAL A 91 7.64 11.84 19.22
N ALA A 92 7.20 12.12 20.46
CA ALA A 92 7.48 11.25 21.62
C ALA A 92 6.86 9.85 21.46
N CYS A 93 5.66 9.75 20.87
CA CYS A 93 5.02 8.48 20.55
C CYS A 93 5.80 7.72 19.48
N GLY A 94 6.14 8.37 18.37
CA GLY A 94 6.88 7.78 17.26
C GLY A 94 8.28 7.30 17.65
N GLN A 95 8.98 8.02 18.54
CA GLN A 95 10.27 7.58 19.10
C GLN A 95 10.15 6.26 19.87
N LYS A 96 9.08 6.10 20.67
CA LYS A 96 8.81 4.84 21.37
C LYS A 96 8.47 3.70 20.41
N LEU A 97 7.67 3.99 19.39
CA LEU A 97 7.34 3.01 18.35
C LEU A 97 8.62 2.58 17.60
N ARG A 98 9.42 3.53 17.13
CA ARG A 98 10.68 3.25 16.40
C ARG A 98 11.63 2.42 17.25
N ALA A 99 11.83 2.79 18.53
CA ALA A 99 12.68 2.04 19.46
C ALA A 99 12.19 0.59 19.67
N ALA A 100 10.90 0.35 19.65
CA ALA A 100 10.30 -0.97 19.82
C ALA A 100 10.39 -1.84 18.57
N VAL A 101 10.10 -1.25 17.38
CA VAL A 101 10.08 -2.02 16.12
C VAL A 101 11.46 -2.13 15.46
N GLY A 102 12.44 -1.32 15.88
CA GLY A 102 13.82 -1.33 15.36
C GLY A 102 13.98 -0.51 14.07
N ASP A 103 15.27 -0.24 13.76
CA ASP A 103 15.64 0.67 12.66
C ASP A 103 15.41 0.08 11.27
N GLU A 104 15.39 -1.24 11.12
CA GLU A 104 15.17 -1.93 9.84
C GLU A 104 13.71 -1.99 9.40
N THR A 105 12.75 -1.64 10.28
CA THR A 105 11.32 -1.71 9.96
C THR A 105 10.85 -0.41 9.31
N PRO A 106 10.41 -0.40 8.05
CA PRO A 106 9.83 0.78 7.43
C PRO A 106 8.57 1.24 8.16
N ILE A 107 8.49 2.54 8.43
CA ILE A 107 7.30 3.19 9.03
C ILE A 107 6.75 4.22 8.04
N LEU A 108 5.52 4.00 7.61
CA LEU A 108 4.69 4.99 6.91
C LEU A 108 3.84 5.73 7.93
N MET A 109 4.06 7.02 8.13
CA MET A 109 3.17 7.85 8.94
C MET A 109 1.97 8.30 8.12
N THR A 110 0.77 8.16 8.69
CA THR A 110 -0.49 8.55 8.05
C THR A 110 -1.39 9.33 9.01
N PHE A 111 -1.68 10.59 8.69
CA PHE A 111 -2.83 11.29 9.24
C PHE A 111 -3.98 11.16 8.22
N ARG A 112 -4.85 10.18 8.39
CA ARG A 112 -6.05 10.07 7.54
C ARG A 112 -7.09 11.06 8.02
N THR A 113 -7.51 12.00 7.13
CA THR A 113 -8.53 12.98 7.50
C THR A 113 -9.92 12.37 7.52
N ALA A 114 -10.82 12.96 8.29
CA ALA A 114 -12.22 12.53 8.31
C ALA A 114 -12.90 12.64 6.92
N LYS A 115 -12.38 13.48 6.02
CA LYS A 115 -12.87 13.60 4.64
C LYS A 115 -12.60 12.34 3.81
N GLU A 116 -11.50 11.65 4.10
CA GLU A 116 -11.10 10.43 3.43
C GLU A 116 -11.20 9.19 4.35
N GLY A 117 -12.15 9.21 5.31
CA GLY A 117 -12.52 8.07 6.15
C GLY A 117 -11.64 7.85 7.37
N GLY A 118 -10.90 8.86 7.81
CA GLY A 118 -10.14 8.85 9.07
C GLY A 118 -10.96 9.30 10.27
N GLU A 119 -10.32 9.28 11.45
CA GLU A 119 -10.98 9.54 12.73
C GLU A 119 -11.18 11.04 13.01
N LYS A 120 -10.32 11.91 12.49
CA LYS A 120 -10.30 13.32 12.88
C LYS A 120 -10.36 14.27 11.69
N PRO A 121 -11.18 15.35 11.78
CA PRO A 121 -11.10 16.47 10.85
C PRO A 121 -9.83 17.27 11.12
N VAL A 122 -9.26 17.87 10.10
CA VAL A 122 -8.11 18.76 10.24
C VAL A 122 -8.15 19.85 9.17
N ASP A 123 -7.70 21.05 9.53
CA ASP A 123 -7.51 22.13 8.58
C ASP A 123 -6.25 21.89 7.73
N PRO A 124 -6.23 22.27 6.44
CA PRO A 124 -5.10 22.01 5.55
C PRO A 124 -3.75 22.57 6.06
N SER A 125 -3.74 23.69 6.77
CA SER A 125 -2.51 24.25 7.35
C SER A 125 -1.97 23.39 8.48
N VAL A 126 -2.83 22.94 9.41
CA VAL A 126 -2.48 22.07 10.52
C VAL A 126 -2.05 20.70 10.01
N TYR A 127 -2.74 20.17 8.98
CA TYR A 127 -2.37 18.94 8.30
C TYR A 127 -0.95 19.01 7.73
N ALA A 128 -0.62 20.14 7.07
CA ALA A 128 0.73 20.34 6.55
C ALA A 128 1.77 20.43 7.67
N ASP A 129 1.50 21.17 8.74
CA ASP A 129 2.44 21.36 9.85
C ASP A 129 2.74 20.02 10.57
N ILE A 130 1.73 19.15 10.74
CA ILE A 130 1.90 17.81 11.32
C ILE A 130 2.75 16.93 10.41
N ASN A 131 2.42 16.86 9.11
CA ASN A 131 3.16 16.03 8.15
C ASN A 131 4.64 16.47 8.07
N ILE A 132 4.90 17.76 7.99
CA ILE A 132 6.24 18.34 7.93
C ILE A 132 7.01 18.07 9.21
N GLY A 133 6.41 18.37 10.38
CA GLY A 133 7.08 18.14 11.66
C GLY A 133 7.46 16.68 11.91
N LEU A 134 6.64 15.73 11.45
CA LEU A 134 6.97 14.31 11.56
C LEU A 134 7.99 13.85 10.49
N ALA A 135 7.96 14.39 9.29
CA ALA A 135 8.99 14.13 8.29
C ALA A 135 10.37 14.61 8.77
N GLU A 136 10.46 15.81 9.34
CA GLU A 136 11.70 16.39 9.87
C GLU A 136 12.20 15.70 11.15
N SER A 137 11.36 14.92 11.84
CA SER A 137 11.71 14.27 13.12
C SER A 137 12.75 13.14 13.01
N GLY A 138 12.98 12.61 11.80
CA GLY A 138 13.85 11.45 11.56
C GLY A 138 13.30 10.11 12.05
N ILE A 139 12.02 10.05 12.43
CA ILE A 139 11.37 8.84 12.97
C ILE A 139 10.78 7.98 11.85
N VAL A 140 10.21 8.62 10.84
CA VAL A 140 9.44 7.98 9.77
C VAL A 140 10.25 7.89 8.47
N ASP A 141 9.92 6.94 7.64
CA ASP A 141 10.60 6.71 6.36
C ASP A 141 9.74 7.16 5.18
N LEU A 142 8.40 7.08 5.38
CA LEU A 142 7.40 7.53 4.42
C LEU A 142 6.32 8.33 5.15
N ILE A 143 5.70 9.26 4.43
CA ILE A 143 4.45 9.92 4.85
C ILE A 143 3.36 9.72 3.81
N ASP A 144 2.11 9.53 4.26
CA ASP A 144 0.92 9.51 3.40
C ASP A 144 0.34 10.92 3.30
N VAL A 145 0.23 11.42 2.07
CA VAL A 145 -0.28 12.77 1.79
C VAL A 145 -1.53 12.68 0.91
N GLU A 146 -2.67 13.12 1.45
CA GLU A 146 -3.92 13.19 0.69
C GLU A 146 -3.82 14.23 -0.43
N ALA A 147 -3.76 13.76 -1.68
CA ALA A 147 -3.43 14.57 -2.86
C ALA A 147 -4.47 15.66 -3.21
N PHE A 148 -5.65 15.59 -2.60
CA PHE A 148 -6.75 16.54 -2.88
C PHE A 148 -7.06 17.48 -1.69
N THR A 149 -6.12 17.62 -0.75
CA THR A 149 -6.22 18.56 0.37
C THR A 149 -5.95 20.03 -0.05
N GLY A 150 -5.47 20.23 -1.27
CA GLY A 150 -5.15 21.52 -1.89
C GLY A 150 -3.71 21.52 -2.42
N ASP A 151 -3.54 21.95 -3.67
CA ASP A 151 -2.28 21.79 -4.40
C ASP A 151 -1.10 22.47 -3.71
N GLU A 152 -1.29 23.67 -3.17
CA GLU A 152 -0.26 24.40 -2.42
C GLU A 152 0.14 23.66 -1.14
N THR A 153 -0.84 23.15 -0.39
CA THR A 153 -0.63 22.37 0.83
C THR A 153 0.16 21.09 0.53
N VAL A 154 -0.26 20.35 -0.49
CA VAL A 154 0.39 19.09 -0.89
C VAL A 154 1.82 19.34 -1.35
N GLN A 155 2.04 20.37 -2.19
CA GLN A 155 3.38 20.69 -2.69
C GLN A 155 4.34 21.14 -1.57
N ARG A 156 3.84 21.89 -0.58
CA ARG A 156 4.60 22.27 0.61
C ARG A 156 5.06 21.05 1.41
N ILE A 157 4.16 20.07 1.61
CA ILE A 157 4.47 18.83 2.34
C ILE A 157 5.49 17.99 1.58
N ILE A 158 5.28 17.76 0.27
CA ILE A 158 6.19 16.96 -0.57
C ILE A 158 7.59 17.54 -0.57
N THR A 159 7.71 18.87 -0.74
CA THR A 159 9.01 19.54 -0.73
C THR A 159 9.75 19.33 0.58
N ALA A 160 9.09 19.58 1.71
CA ALA A 160 9.70 19.43 3.04
C ALA A 160 10.06 17.96 3.36
N ALA A 161 9.22 17.00 2.96
CA ALA A 161 9.50 15.57 3.14
C ALA A 161 10.76 15.14 2.36
N HIS A 162 10.90 15.56 1.11
CA HIS A 162 12.07 15.26 0.30
C HIS A 162 13.33 15.93 0.84
N GLU A 163 13.25 17.17 1.35
CA GLU A 163 14.37 17.85 2.01
C GLU A 163 14.83 17.11 3.28
N ALA A 164 13.88 16.46 3.97
CA ALA A 164 14.16 15.60 5.13
C ALA A 164 14.60 14.17 4.75
N GLY A 165 14.62 13.81 3.47
CA GLY A 165 14.95 12.46 2.98
C GLY A 165 13.85 11.43 3.22
N VAL A 166 12.59 11.87 3.36
CA VAL A 166 11.40 11.03 3.58
C VAL A 166 10.62 10.89 2.28
N PHE A 167 10.21 9.66 1.94
CA PHE A 167 9.42 9.38 0.75
C PHE A 167 7.94 9.74 0.95
N VAL A 168 7.27 10.10 -0.15
CA VAL A 168 5.87 10.50 -0.12
C VAL A 168 4.99 9.49 -0.86
N VAL A 169 4.01 8.95 -0.14
CA VAL A 169 2.88 8.21 -0.69
C VAL A 169 1.73 9.21 -0.90
N ALA A 170 1.52 9.68 -2.12
CA ALA A 170 0.33 10.48 -2.40
C ALA A 170 -0.90 9.58 -2.48
N SER A 171 -1.95 9.94 -1.77
CA SER A 171 -3.14 9.08 -1.63
C SER A 171 -4.45 9.78 -1.95
N ASN A 172 -5.45 8.97 -2.32
CA ASN A 172 -6.84 9.37 -2.41
C ASN A 172 -7.76 8.21 -2.07
N HIS A 173 -8.78 8.48 -1.27
CA HIS A 173 -9.78 7.50 -0.83
C HIS A 173 -11.18 8.00 -1.16
N ASP A 174 -11.97 7.17 -1.86
CA ASP A 174 -13.38 7.45 -2.11
C ASP A 174 -14.21 6.31 -1.51
N PHE A 175 -14.88 6.60 -0.39
CA PHE A 175 -15.72 5.63 0.32
C PHE A 175 -17.12 5.52 -0.23
N GLU A 176 -17.48 6.35 -1.22
CA GLU A 176 -18.83 6.38 -1.77
C GLU A 176 -18.94 5.64 -3.09
N LYS A 177 -17.91 5.69 -3.93
CA LYS A 177 -17.96 5.16 -5.30
C LYS A 177 -16.60 4.81 -5.88
N THR A 178 -16.64 4.14 -7.03
CA THR A 178 -15.53 3.99 -7.95
C THR A 178 -15.77 4.91 -9.15
N PRO A 179 -14.95 5.94 -9.39
CA PRO A 179 -15.05 6.79 -10.57
C PRO A 179 -14.81 6.02 -11.88
N ALA A 180 -15.09 6.66 -13.02
CA ALA A 180 -14.73 6.11 -14.33
C ALA A 180 -13.20 5.94 -14.45
N LYS A 181 -12.75 5.00 -15.27
CA LYS A 181 -11.34 4.66 -15.48
C LYS A 181 -10.46 5.89 -15.74
N ASP A 182 -10.88 6.76 -16.68
CA ASP A 182 -10.09 7.94 -17.07
C ASP A 182 -9.90 8.92 -15.90
N GLU A 183 -10.89 9.01 -15.01
CA GLU A 183 -10.80 9.82 -13.80
C GLU A 183 -9.81 9.22 -12.80
N ILE A 184 -9.80 7.89 -12.63
CA ILE A 184 -8.84 7.19 -11.75
C ILE A 184 -7.43 7.43 -12.26
N VAL A 185 -7.19 7.22 -13.56
CA VAL A 185 -5.88 7.47 -14.19
C VAL A 185 -5.46 8.93 -14.03
N SER A 186 -6.38 9.87 -14.27
CA SER A 186 -6.11 11.32 -14.10
C SER A 186 -5.71 11.68 -12.68
N ARG A 187 -6.37 11.09 -11.65
CA ARG A 187 -6.00 11.30 -10.25
C ARG A 187 -4.59 10.79 -9.93
N LEU A 188 -4.25 9.61 -10.43
CA LEU A 188 -2.91 9.03 -10.25
C LEU A 188 -1.83 9.83 -10.99
N CYS A 189 -2.09 10.26 -12.23
CA CYS A 189 -1.17 11.15 -12.97
C CYS A 189 -0.94 12.47 -12.21
N LYS A 190 -2.00 13.08 -11.66
CA LYS A 190 -1.86 14.29 -10.84
C LYS A 190 -0.94 14.06 -9.64
N MET A 191 -1.03 12.93 -8.95
CA MET A 191 -0.13 12.59 -7.83
C MET A 191 1.33 12.51 -8.29
N GLN A 192 1.58 11.89 -9.45
CA GLN A 192 2.91 11.83 -10.06
C GLN A 192 3.43 13.22 -10.42
N ASP A 193 2.60 14.06 -11.07
CA ASP A 193 2.97 15.42 -11.49
C ASP A 193 3.28 16.32 -10.29
N MET A 194 2.70 16.04 -9.12
CA MET A 194 3.03 16.72 -7.87
C MET A 194 4.37 16.29 -7.27
N GLY A 195 4.99 15.24 -7.79
CA GLY A 195 6.30 14.74 -7.36
C GLY A 195 6.24 13.67 -6.26
N ALA A 196 5.12 12.96 -6.09
CA ALA A 196 5.04 11.84 -5.16
C ALA A 196 5.90 10.66 -5.61
N ASP A 197 6.43 9.89 -4.66
CA ASP A 197 7.27 8.71 -4.92
C ASP A 197 6.45 7.44 -5.15
N ILE A 198 5.30 7.32 -4.47
CA ILE A 198 4.36 6.20 -4.57
C ILE A 198 2.95 6.75 -4.73
N LEU A 199 2.17 6.17 -5.66
CA LEU A 199 0.82 6.64 -5.98
C LEU A 199 -0.22 5.67 -5.43
N LYS A 200 -1.14 6.16 -4.58
CA LYS A 200 -2.10 5.30 -3.87
C LYS A 200 -3.55 5.73 -4.11
N ILE A 201 -4.42 4.77 -4.47
CA ILE A 201 -5.85 5.03 -4.56
C ILE A 201 -6.65 3.85 -3.98
N ALA A 202 -7.69 4.18 -3.19
CA ALA A 202 -8.60 3.21 -2.59
C ALA A 202 -10.05 3.63 -2.86
N LEU A 203 -10.82 2.79 -3.53
CA LEU A 203 -12.15 3.13 -4.03
C LEU A 203 -13.21 2.14 -3.57
N MET A 204 -14.40 2.61 -3.24
CA MET A 204 -15.51 1.76 -2.81
C MET A 204 -16.32 1.30 -4.02
N PRO A 205 -16.35 -0.01 -4.33
CA PRO A 205 -17.19 -0.54 -5.40
C PRO A 205 -18.66 -0.59 -4.96
N GLN A 206 -19.55 -0.16 -5.84
CA GLN A 206 -21.01 -0.32 -5.69
C GLN A 206 -21.50 -1.58 -6.41
N CYS A 207 -20.75 -2.06 -7.39
CA CYS A 207 -21.04 -3.28 -8.16
C CYS A 207 -19.73 -3.99 -8.57
N ARG A 208 -19.86 -5.18 -9.17
CA ARG A 208 -18.70 -5.97 -9.63
C ARG A 208 -17.92 -5.30 -10.77
N GLU A 209 -18.61 -4.53 -11.60
CA GLU A 209 -18.00 -3.77 -12.68
C GLU A 209 -17.01 -2.74 -12.15
N ASP A 210 -17.30 -2.09 -11.02
CA ASP A 210 -16.41 -1.12 -10.39
C ASP A 210 -15.05 -1.73 -10.00
N VAL A 211 -15.05 -3.00 -9.59
CA VAL A 211 -13.79 -3.72 -9.30
C VAL A 211 -12.97 -3.90 -10.58
N LEU A 212 -13.62 -4.26 -11.70
CA LEU A 212 -12.93 -4.41 -12.98
C LEU A 212 -12.43 -3.07 -13.50
N VAL A 213 -13.20 -1.99 -13.31
CA VAL A 213 -12.79 -0.62 -13.68
C VAL A 213 -11.51 -0.21 -12.93
N LEU A 214 -11.42 -0.46 -11.61
CA LEU A 214 -10.20 -0.17 -10.85
C LEU A 214 -9.01 -1.01 -11.36
N MET A 215 -9.20 -2.31 -11.57
CA MET A 215 -8.12 -3.19 -12.00
C MET A 215 -7.62 -2.81 -13.40
N ASP A 216 -8.53 -2.45 -14.33
CA ASP A 216 -8.15 -1.96 -15.66
C ASP A 216 -7.48 -0.58 -15.62
N ALA A 217 -7.93 0.33 -14.73
CA ALA A 217 -7.25 1.59 -14.50
C ALA A 217 -5.83 1.41 -13.93
N THR A 218 -5.64 0.43 -13.02
CA THR A 218 -4.33 0.08 -12.46
C THR A 218 -3.38 -0.40 -13.55
N ARG A 219 -3.84 -1.35 -14.40
CA ARG A 219 -3.08 -1.87 -15.53
C ARG A 219 -2.71 -0.75 -16.51
N ASP A 220 -3.68 0.08 -16.86
CA ASP A 220 -3.46 1.17 -17.82
C ASP A 220 -2.45 2.19 -17.30
N MET A 221 -2.57 2.55 -16.00
CA MET A 221 -1.61 3.41 -15.35
C MET A 221 -0.21 2.81 -15.36
N PHE A 222 -0.09 1.52 -15.02
CA PHE A 222 1.18 0.80 -14.98
C PHE A 222 1.84 0.67 -16.36
N GLU A 223 1.06 0.33 -17.39
CA GLU A 223 1.60 0.07 -18.74
C GLU A 223 1.89 1.35 -19.53
N ASN A 224 1.11 2.43 -19.31
CA ASN A 224 1.08 3.56 -20.23
C ASN A 224 1.41 4.92 -19.61
N HIS A 225 1.34 5.09 -18.27
CA HIS A 225 1.33 6.43 -17.68
C HIS A 225 2.35 6.65 -16.57
N THR A 226 2.68 5.64 -15.75
CA THR A 226 3.52 5.86 -14.58
C THR A 226 4.90 5.23 -14.69
N GLU A 227 5.87 5.94 -14.11
CA GLU A 227 7.19 5.42 -13.77
C GLU A 227 7.28 5.06 -12.27
N HIS A 228 6.24 5.32 -11.47
CA HIS A 228 6.25 5.21 -10.01
C HIS A 228 5.47 3.98 -9.52
N PRO A 229 5.86 3.38 -8.37
CA PRO A 229 5.11 2.29 -7.75
C PRO A 229 3.65 2.68 -7.48
N LEU A 230 2.72 1.76 -7.77
CA LEU A 230 1.30 1.92 -7.54
C LEU A 230 0.84 1.13 -6.32
N ILE A 231 -0.11 1.68 -5.57
CA ILE A 231 -0.86 0.99 -4.52
C ILE A 231 -2.35 1.23 -4.79
N THR A 232 -3.01 0.25 -5.38
CA THR A 232 -4.42 0.40 -5.77
C THR A 232 -5.28 -0.67 -5.14
N MET A 233 -6.48 -0.29 -4.69
CA MET A 233 -7.40 -1.25 -4.10
C MET A 233 -8.86 -0.86 -4.25
N SER A 234 -9.67 -1.84 -4.57
CA SER A 234 -11.12 -1.78 -4.43
C SER A 234 -11.49 -2.26 -3.03
N MET A 235 -12.24 -1.44 -2.29
CA MET A 235 -12.58 -1.71 -0.89
C MET A 235 -13.73 -2.69 -0.73
N GLY A 236 -14.01 -3.11 0.50
CA GLY A 236 -15.08 -4.04 0.82
C GLY A 236 -14.88 -5.46 0.32
N GLY A 237 -15.84 -6.33 0.59
CA GLY A 237 -15.76 -7.75 0.25
C GLY A 237 -15.74 -8.03 -1.24
N MET A 238 -16.41 -7.20 -2.07
CA MET A 238 -16.36 -7.34 -3.53
C MET A 238 -14.97 -7.05 -4.09
N GLY A 239 -14.26 -6.12 -3.48
CA GLY A 239 -12.95 -5.65 -3.94
C GLY A 239 -11.76 -6.50 -3.49
N VAL A 240 -11.97 -7.56 -2.68
CA VAL A 240 -10.88 -8.35 -2.08
C VAL A 240 -9.91 -8.89 -3.13
N VAL A 241 -10.36 -9.22 -4.32
CA VAL A 241 -9.52 -9.72 -5.41
C VAL A 241 -8.43 -8.72 -5.80
N SER A 242 -8.69 -7.42 -5.75
CA SER A 242 -7.69 -6.38 -6.06
C SER A 242 -6.53 -6.37 -5.06
N ARG A 243 -6.78 -6.78 -3.81
CA ARG A 243 -5.73 -6.92 -2.78
C ARG A 243 -4.89 -8.19 -2.94
N LEU A 244 -5.49 -9.26 -3.46
CA LEU A 244 -4.88 -10.57 -3.61
C LEU A 244 -4.12 -10.74 -4.92
N ALA A 245 -4.61 -10.14 -6.00
CA ALA A 245 -4.08 -10.29 -7.36
C ALA A 245 -3.64 -8.95 -7.99
N GLY A 246 -3.45 -7.91 -7.18
CA GLY A 246 -3.06 -6.57 -7.65
C GLY A 246 -1.75 -6.54 -8.41
N GLU A 247 -0.81 -7.43 -8.08
CA GLU A 247 0.47 -7.59 -8.80
C GLU A 247 0.28 -7.83 -10.29
N SER A 248 -0.67 -8.70 -10.66
CA SER A 248 -0.98 -9.00 -12.07
C SER A 248 -1.43 -7.78 -12.88
N TYR A 249 -1.73 -6.67 -12.21
CA TYR A 249 -2.17 -5.41 -12.81
C TYR A 249 -1.22 -4.24 -12.53
N GLY A 250 -0.10 -4.49 -11.82
CA GLY A 250 0.93 -3.48 -11.56
C GLY A 250 0.87 -2.83 -10.18
N SER A 251 0.03 -3.30 -9.25
CA SER A 251 0.05 -2.81 -7.86
C SER A 251 1.22 -3.43 -7.09
N SER A 252 2.05 -2.60 -6.46
CA SER A 252 3.30 -3.00 -5.80
C SER A 252 3.19 -3.17 -4.28
N ALA A 253 2.04 -2.86 -3.69
CA ALA A 253 1.77 -3.13 -2.28
C ALA A 253 0.28 -3.30 -2.01
N THR A 254 -0.03 -3.93 -0.88
CA THR A 254 -1.41 -4.14 -0.42
C THR A 254 -1.48 -4.12 1.10
N PHE A 255 -2.68 -3.86 1.64
CA PHE A 255 -2.92 -3.79 3.08
C PHE A 255 -3.61 -5.06 3.59
N GLY A 256 -3.03 -5.64 4.64
CA GLY A 256 -3.59 -6.75 5.40
C GLY A 256 -3.94 -6.38 6.84
N ALA A 257 -4.84 -7.15 7.45
CA ALA A 257 -5.23 -7.00 8.86
C ALA A 257 -4.31 -7.83 9.76
N ALA A 258 -3.62 -7.18 10.71
CA ALA A 258 -2.86 -7.88 11.73
C ALA A 258 -3.79 -8.49 12.80
N ALA A 259 -4.48 -7.66 13.58
CA ALA A 259 -5.49 -8.08 14.57
C ALA A 259 -6.88 -7.61 14.17
N GLN A 260 -7.00 -6.35 13.76
CA GLN A 260 -8.24 -5.75 13.30
C GLN A 260 -8.04 -5.11 11.94
N ALA A 261 -9.08 -5.14 11.10
CA ALA A 261 -9.06 -4.46 9.81
C ALA A 261 -9.20 -2.94 10.03
N SER A 262 -8.29 -2.16 9.47
CA SER A 262 -8.35 -0.69 9.46
C SER A 262 -9.17 -0.12 8.29
N ALA A 263 -9.55 -0.98 7.34
CA ALA A 263 -10.39 -0.63 6.20
C ALA A 263 -11.22 -1.85 5.74
N PRO A 264 -12.39 -1.63 5.10
CA PRO A 264 -13.22 -2.71 4.60
C PRO A 264 -12.51 -3.62 3.60
N GLY A 265 -12.69 -4.94 3.75
CA GLY A 265 -12.18 -5.95 2.81
C GLY A 265 -10.70 -6.33 3.00
N GLN A 266 -10.06 -5.91 4.08
CA GLN A 266 -8.71 -6.41 4.42
C GLN A 266 -8.76 -7.90 4.79
N VAL A 267 -7.75 -8.64 4.34
CA VAL A 267 -7.55 -10.07 4.62
C VAL A 267 -6.50 -10.21 5.72
N GLY A 268 -6.58 -11.27 6.53
CA GLY A 268 -5.55 -11.56 7.52
C GLY A 268 -4.18 -11.74 6.88
N ILE A 269 -3.15 -11.15 7.47
CA ILE A 269 -1.79 -11.05 6.90
C ILE A 269 -1.21 -12.41 6.50
N ALA A 270 -1.40 -13.45 7.34
CA ALA A 270 -0.85 -14.76 7.05
C ALA A 270 -1.45 -15.39 5.78
N ASP A 271 -2.75 -15.26 5.57
CA ASP A 271 -3.41 -15.74 4.36
C ASP A 271 -3.08 -14.87 3.16
N LEU A 272 -3.01 -13.55 3.35
CA LEU A 272 -2.61 -12.60 2.33
C LEU A 272 -1.20 -12.93 1.79
N ALA A 273 -0.22 -13.13 2.66
CA ALA A 273 1.15 -13.49 2.28
C ALA A 273 1.19 -14.77 1.44
N ARG A 274 0.47 -15.81 1.85
CA ARG A 274 0.40 -17.08 1.11
C ARG A 274 -0.18 -16.91 -0.29
N VAL A 275 -1.23 -16.08 -0.44
CA VAL A 275 -1.84 -15.84 -1.75
C VAL A 275 -0.91 -15.01 -2.62
N LEU A 276 -0.27 -13.96 -2.08
CA LEU A 276 0.70 -13.17 -2.84
C LEU A 276 1.89 -14.01 -3.32
N ASP A 277 2.41 -14.93 -2.49
CA ASP A 277 3.48 -15.85 -2.90
C ASP A 277 3.05 -16.77 -4.06
N ILE A 278 1.79 -17.24 -4.04
CA ILE A 278 1.24 -18.08 -5.13
C ILE A 278 1.09 -17.27 -6.42
N VAL A 279 0.56 -16.05 -6.34
CA VAL A 279 0.38 -15.18 -7.51
C VAL A 279 1.75 -14.82 -8.10
N HIS A 280 2.68 -14.36 -7.27
CA HIS A 280 4.03 -13.97 -7.67
C HIS A 280 4.80 -15.12 -8.34
N ALA A 281 4.70 -16.33 -7.80
CA ALA A 281 5.35 -17.51 -8.39
C ALA A 281 4.74 -17.93 -9.75
N GLY A 282 3.56 -17.42 -10.10
CA GLY A 282 2.87 -17.67 -11.36
C GLY A 282 3.14 -16.63 -12.46
N LEU A 283 3.73 -15.49 -12.10
CA LEU A 283 4.09 -14.40 -13.02
C LEU A 283 5.54 -14.53 -13.50
#